data_001ea8bbfeb503d0e7c3b2e05114d403
#
_entry.id   001ea8bbfeb503d0e7c3b2e05114d403
#
_cell.length_a   1.000
_cell.length_b   1.000
_cell.length_c   1.000
_cell.angle_alpha   90.00
_cell.angle_beta   90.00
_cell.angle_gamma   90.00
#
_symmetry.space_group_name_H-M   'P 1'
#
loop_
_entity.id
_entity.type
_entity.pdbx_description
1 polymer ?
#
loop_
_entity_poly.entity_id
_entity_poly.type
_entity_poly.pdbx_seq_one_letter_code
_entity_poly.pdbx_strand_id
1 'polypeptide(L)'
;MAKIESIRSSLWVPMRPFALDFGRAAHWPHGLAVLLPGRVPQELQRLHAQLQEALAGIDLKTETKSYRPHLTLARHAGDAIEPDHEPEIHWQVDGYALMESTGKADSRYRALQTYGPTC
;
A
#
# COMPACT_ATOMS: atom_id res chain seq x y z
N MET A 1 4.05 -23.35 7.02
CA MET A 1 3.96 -23.03 5.59
C MET A 1 2.55 -23.10 5.05
N ALA A 2 1.69 -23.94 5.62
CA ALA A 2 0.27 -23.95 5.26
C ALA A 2 -0.37 -22.56 5.38
N LYS A 3 0.09 -21.75 6.33
CA LYS A 3 -0.45 -20.42 6.56
C LYS A 3 -0.19 -19.47 5.39
N ILE A 4 1.00 -19.55 4.76
CA ILE A 4 1.33 -18.71 3.61
C ILE A 4 0.45 -19.07 2.42
N GLU A 5 0.22 -20.36 2.19
CA GLU A 5 -0.66 -20.79 1.11
C GLU A 5 -2.10 -20.33 1.32
N SER A 6 -2.59 -20.39 2.57
CA SER A 6 -3.91 -19.87 2.90
C SER A 6 -3.99 -18.37 2.65
N ILE A 7 -2.95 -17.62 3.01
CA ILE A 7 -2.91 -16.19 2.78
C ILE A 7 -2.95 -15.89 1.28
N ARG A 8 -2.13 -16.58 0.48
CA ARG A 8 -2.10 -16.38 -0.97
C ARG A 8 -3.47 -16.59 -1.61
N SER A 9 -4.14 -17.66 -1.22
CA SER A 9 -5.46 -17.98 -1.77
C SER A 9 -6.52 -16.99 -1.31
N SER A 10 -6.47 -16.59 -0.04
CA SER A 10 -7.49 -15.74 0.56
C SER A 10 -7.40 -14.28 0.13
N LEU A 11 -6.22 -13.82 -0.31
CA LEU A 11 -6.04 -12.42 -0.68
C LEU A 11 -6.49 -12.08 -2.08
N TRP A 12 -6.95 -13.05 -2.86
CA TRP A 12 -7.57 -12.72 -4.13
C TRP A 12 -8.96 -12.11 -3.85
N VAL A 13 -9.13 -10.86 -4.22
CA VAL A 13 -10.42 -10.18 -4.10
C VAL A 13 -10.72 -9.45 -5.41
N PRO A 14 -12.01 -9.23 -5.74
CA PRO A 14 -12.33 -8.48 -6.94
C PRO A 14 -11.81 -7.06 -6.86
N MET A 15 -11.22 -6.59 -7.97
CA MET A 15 -10.82 -5.20 -8.09
C MET A 15 -10.96 -4.73 -9.52
N ARG A 16 -11.18 -3.43 -9.69
CA ARG A 16 -11.16 -2.77 -10.99
C ARG A 16 -10.01 -1.78 -11.01
N PRO A 17 -9.36 -1.59 -12.16
CA PRO A 17 -8.32 -0.57 -12.25
C PRO A 17 -8.87 0.80 -11.85
N PHE A 18 -8.03 1.60 -11.22
CA PHE A 18 -8.39 2.94 -10.83
C PHE A 18 -7.17 3.85 -10.89
N ALA A 19 -7.43 5.15 -11.00
CA ALA A 19 -6.37 6.14 -10.99
C ALA A 19 -6.12 6.60 -9.55
N LEU A 20 -4.85 6.69 -9.19
CA LEU A 20 -4.43 7.19 -7.89
C LEU A 20 -3.46 8.34 -8.12
N ASP A 21 -3.87 9.55 -7.77
CA ASP A 21 -3.10 10.75 -8.02
C ASP A 21 -2.47 11.24 -6.73
N PHE A 22 -1.15 11.26 -6.70
CA PHE A 22 -0.37 11.77 -5.58
C PHE A 22 0.08 13.20 -5.90
N GLY A 23 0.05 14.06 -4.93
CA GLY A 23 0.47 15.45 -5.15
C GLY A 23 0.68 16.22 -3.87
N ARG A 24 0.70 15.55 -2.73
CA ARG A 24 0.75 16.22 -1.45
C ARG A 24 1.86 15.65 -0.60
N ALA A 25 2.94 16.42 -0.44
CA ALA A 25 4.08 16.00 0.37
C ALA A 25 3.80 16.20 1.86
N ALA A 26 4.28 15.28 2.68
CA ALA A 26 4.13 15.39 4.13
C ALA A 26 5.30 14.70 4.82
N HIS A 27 5.56 15.13 6.05
CA HIS A 27 6.52 14.48 6.94
C HIS A 27 5.74 13.70 8.00
N TRP A 28 6.03 12.42 8.10
CA TRP A 28 5.44 11.55 9.10
C TRP A 28 6.45 11.24 10.20
N PRO A 29 6.00 10.75 11.35
CA PRO A 29 6.90 10.37 12.44
C PRO A 29 8.01 9.43 11.99
N HIS A 30 9.11 9.45 12.73
CA HIS A 30 10.29 8.61 12.48
C HIS A 30 11.05 8.97 11.22
N GLY A 31 10.97 10.24 10.81
CA GLY A 31 11.77 10.73 9.69
C GLY A 31 11.29 10.29 8.32
N LEU A 32 10.01 9.97 8.17
CA LEU A 32 9.46 9.57 6.87
C LEU A 32 9.00 10.79 6.08
N ALA A 33 9.50 10.93 4.86
CA ALA A 33 8.96 11.87 3.90
C ALA A 33 8.06 11.09 2.95
N VAL A 34 6.80 11.47 2.85
CA VAL A 34 5.81 10.73 2.08
C VAL A 34 5.07 11.65 1.13
N LEU A 35 4.52 11.03 0.09
CA LEU A 35 3.62 11.71 -0.84
C LEU A 35 2.23 11.11 -0.66
N LEU A 36 1.25 11.96 -0.49
CA LEU A 36 -0.12 11.55 -0.22
C LEU A 36 -1.01 11.82 -1.43
N PRO A 37 -2.04 10.99 -1.65
CA PRO A 37 -3.04 11.31 -2.64
C PRO A 37 -3.91 12.47 -2.17
N GLY A 38 -4.35 13.30 -3.09
CA GLY A 38 -5.28 14.38 -2.77
C GLY A 38 -6.66 13.84 -2.43
N ARG A 39 -6.99 12.68 -2.99
CA ARG A 39 -8.25 12.02 -2.78
C ARG A 39 -8.01 10.51 -2.79
N VAL A 40 -8.67 9.78 -1.89
CA VAL A 40 -8.60 8.32 -1.86
C VAL A 40 -9.77 7.79 -2.68
N PRO A 41 -9.51 7.13 -3.82
CA PRO A 41 -10.59 6.58 -4.63
C PRO A 41 -11.41 5.54 -3.88
N GLN A 42 -12.70 5.47 -4.20
CA GLN A 42 -13.58 4.49 -3.58
C GLN A 42 -13.14 3.06 -3.88
N GLU A 43 -12.61 2.82 -5.08
CA GLU A 43 -12.10 1.51 -5.46
C GLU A 43 -10.96 1.06 -4.56
N LEU A 44 -10.07 1.99 -4.17
CA LEU A 44 -8.99 1.67 -3.25
C LEU A 44 -9.53 1.37 -1.85
N GLN A 45 -10.51 2.14 -1.39
CA GLN A 45 -11.12 1.88 -0.11
C GLN A 45 -11.80 0.51 -0.07
N ARG A 46 -12.48 0.14 -1.13
CA ARG A 46 -13.11 -1.18 -1.24
C ARG A 46 -12.08 -2.30 -1.24
N LEU A 47 -11.00 -2.12 -2.01
CA LEU A 47 -9.93 -3.11 -2.05
C LEU A 47 -9.35 -3.33 -0.67
N HIS A 48 -9.06 -2.25 0.04
CA HIS A 48 -8.51 -2.34 1.40
C HIS A 48 -9.49 -3.06 2.35
N ALA A 49 -10.77 -2.71 2.30
CA ALA A 49 -11.78 -3.33 3.15
C ALA A 49 -11.93 -4.83 2.85
N GLN A 50 -11.93 -5.21 1.58
CA GLN A 50 -12.06 -6.61 1.19
C GLN A 50 -10.83 -7.41 1.60
N LEU A 51 -9.64 -6.82 1.52
CA LEU A 51 -8.43 -7.49 1.98
C LEU A 51 -8.43 -7.68 3.50
N GLN A 52 -8.93 -6.71 4.26
CA GLN A 52 -9.08 -6.87 5.70
C GLN A 52 -10.05 -7.99 6.05
N GLU A 53 -11.18 -8.07 5.35
CA GLU A 53 -12.15 -9.15 5.56
C GLU A 53 -11.55 -10.50 5.24
N ALA A 54 -10.80 -10.61 4.15
CA ALA A 54 -10.14 -11.85 3.76
C ALA A 54 -9.17 -12.32 4.82
N LEU A 55 -8.37 -11.41 5.38
CA LEU A 55 -7.42 -11.75 6.44
C LEU A 55 -8.13 -12.14 7.73
N ALA A 56 -9.20 -11.44 8.08
CA ALA A 56 -9.98 -11.81 9.26
C ALA A 56 -10.60 -13.20 9.13
N GLY A 57 -10.98 -13.58 7.91
CA GLY A 57 -11.55 -14.89 7.64
C GLY A 57 -10.60 -16.07 7.86
N ILE A 58 -9.30 -15.80 7.92
CA ILE A 58 -8.28 -16.82 8.21
C ILE A 58 -7.57 -16.54 9.54
N ASP A 59 -8.25 -15.84 10.45
CA ASP A 59 -7.81 -15.55 11.82
C ASP A 59 -6.52 -14.74 11.89
N LEU A 60 -6.28 -13.88 10.91
CA LEU A 60 -5.15 -12.95 10.97
C LEU A 60 -5.63 -11.57 11.40
N LYS A 61 -4.96 -11.03 12.41
CA LYS A 61 -5.25 -9.69 12.87
C LYS A 61 -4.63 -8.67 11.93
N THR A 62 -5.40 -7.64 11.60
CA THR A 62 -4.91 -6.53 10.81
C THR A 62 -4.86 -5.28 11.68
N GLU A 63 -4.18 -4.24 11.19
CA GLU A 63 -4.15 -2.99 11.92
C GLU A 63 -5.54 -2.38 11.99
N THR A 64 -5.86 -1.83 13.17
CA THR A 64 -7.15 -1.17 13.39
C THR A 64 -7.11 0.31 13.06
N LYS A 65 -5.93 0.83 12.74
CA LYS A 65 -5.77 2.24 12.40
C LYS A 65 -6.40 2.54 11.04
N SER A 66 -6.81 3.79 10.87
CA SER A 66 -7.34 4.25 9.59
C SER A 66 -6.33 4.04 8.47
N TYR A 67 -6.81 3.57 7.34
CA TYR A 67 -5.96 3.37 6.18
C TYR A 67 -5.51 4.72 5.62
N ARG A 68 -4.19 4.86 5.46
CA ARG A 68 -3.59 6.09 4.94
C ARG A 68 -2.68 5.74 3.76
N PRO A 69 -3.23 5.69 2.54
CA PRO A 69 -2.40 5.39 1.37
C PRO A 69 -1.30 6.43 1.21
N HIS A 70 -0.10 5.97 0.92
CA HIS A 70 1.03 6.87 0.79
C HIS A 70 2.14 6.23 -0.03
N LEU A 71 3.01 7.09 -0.55
CA LEU A 71 4.22 6.69 -1.23
C LEU A 71 5.39 7.23 -0.43
N THR A 72 6.23 6.35 0.08
CA THR A 72 7.40 6.78 0.85
C THR A 72 8.48 7.29 -0.11
N LEU A 73 8.85 8.55 0.04
CA LEU A 73 9.89 9.18 -0.79
C LEU A 73 11.26 9.01 -0.18
N ALA A 74 11.36 9.11 1.15
CA ALA A 74 12.65 9.02 1.84
C ALA A 74 12.46 8.60 3.28
N ARG A 75 13.47 7.94 3.82
CA ARG A 75 13.55 7.56 5.23
C ARG A 75 14.66 8.36 5.88
N HIS A 76 14.58 8.55 7.20
CA HIS A 76 15.57 9.33 7.95
C HIS A 76 15.68 10.75 7.41
N ALA A 77 14.55 11.34 7.04
CA ALA A 77 14.47 12.63 6.39
C ALA A 77 13.90 13.71 7.30
N GLY A 78 14.08 13.60 8.61
CA GLY A 78 13.53 14.54 9.58
C GLY A 78 13.98 15.97 9.38
N ASP A 79 15.19 16.15 8.81
CA ASP A 79 15.76 17.48 8.54
C ASP A 79 15.53 17.95 7.11
N ALA A 80 14.84 17.17 6.30
CA ALA A 80 14.63 17.52 4.92
C ALA A 80 13.69 18.71 4.79
N ILE A 81 14.00 19.60 3.86
CA ILE A 81 13.17 20.75 3.54
C ILE A 81 12.15 20.31 2.50
N GLU A 82 10.89 20.70 2.71
CA GLU A 82 9.86 20.41 1.72
C GLU A 82 10.15 21.13 0.41
N PRO A 83 9.89 20.48 -0.74
CA PRO A 83 10.12 21.14 -2.03
C PRO A 83 9.16 22.31 -2.23
N ASP A 84 9.60 23.30 -3.02
CA ASP A 84 8.77 24.45 -3.37
C ASP A 84 7.52 24.02 -4.14
N HIS A 85 7.66 22.99 -4.95
CA HIS A 85 6.56 22.40 -5.70
C HIS A 85 6.36 20.97 -5.27
N GLU A 86 5.12 20.61 -4.95
CA GLU A 86 4.81 19.23 -4.64
C GLU A 86 4.83 18.42 -5.94
N PRO A 87 5.54 17.28 -5.98
CA PRO A 87 5.54 16.45 -7.17
C PRO A 87 4.16 15.85 -7.40
N GLU A 88 3.74 15.80 -8.66
CA GLU A 88 2.49 15.17 -9.05
C GLU A 88 2.79 13.84 -9.73
N ILE A 89 2.16 12.79 -9.23
CA ILE A 89 2.27 11.46 -9.82
C ILE A 89 0.88 10.95 -10.12
N HIS A 90 0.64 10.63 -11.38
CA HIS A 90 -0.61 10.03 -11.83
C HIS A 90 -0.35 8.56 -12.11
N TRP A 91 -0.97 7.69 -11.34
CA TRP A 91 -0.71 6.27 -11.40
C TRP A 91 -1.98 5.50 -11.69
N GLN A 92 -1.97 4.70 -12.75
CA GLN A 92 -3.05 3.78 -13.03
C GLN A 92 -2.76 2.48 -12.30
N VAL A 93 -3.57 2.20 -11.27
CA VAL A 93 -3.40 1.00 -10.45
C VAL A 93 -4.24 -0.11 -11.06
N ASP A 94 -3.59 -1.20 -11.45
CA ASP A 94 -4.24 -2.34 -12.08
C ASP A 94 -3.94 -3.67 -11.38
N GLY A 95 -3.38 -3.62 -10.19
CA GLY A 95 -3.09 -4.82 -9.44
C GLY A 95 -2.56 -4.52 -8.05
N TYR A 96 -2.31 -5.58 -7.30
CA TYR A 96 -1.72 -5.49 -5.98
C TYR A 96 -0.87 -6.73 -5.74
N ALA A 97 -0.10 -6.73 -4.67
CA ALA A 97 0.81 -7.83 -4.39
C ALA A 97 0.89 -8.13 -2.90
N LEU A 98 1.10 -9.39 -2.60
CA LEU A 98 1.48 -9.82 -1.25
C LEU A 98 2.99 -9.74 -1.16
N MET A 99 3.48 -8.94 -0.24
CA MET A 99 4.91 -8.72 -0.05
C MET A 99 5.37 -9.24 1.29
N GLU A 100 6.58 -9.76 1.33
CA GLU A 100 7.24 -10.15 2.56
C GLU A 100 8.33 -9.15 2.88
N SER A 101 8.37 -8.68 4.14
CA SER A 101 9.45 -7.85 4.61
C SER A 101 10.64 -8.75 4.95
N THR A 102 11.78 -8.53 4.29
CA THR A 102 12.94 -9.39 4.46
C THR A 102 13.86 -8.95 5.58
N GLY A 103 13.76 -7.70 6.02
CA GLY A 103 14.70 -7.13 6.98
C GLY A 103 16.04 -6.75 6.40
N LYS A 104 16.25 -6.96 5.09
CA LYS A 104 17.52 -6.63 4.42
C LYS A 104 17.46 -5.24 3.83
N ALA A 105 18.59 -4.51 3.91
CA ALA A 105 18.64 -3.12 3.45
C ALA A 105 18.53 -2.99 1.93
N ASP A 106 19.09 -3.93 1.19
CA ASP A 106 19.16 -3.89 -0.27
C ASP A 106 17.94 -4.50 -0.97
N SER A 107 17.21 -5.37 -0.28
CA SER A 107 16.00 -5.97 -0.85
C SER A 107 14.95 -6.09 0.25
N ARG A 108 14.42 -4.94 0.64
CA ARG A 108 13.54 -4.82 1.81
C ARG A 108 12.27 -5.63 1.70
N TYR A 109 11.73 -5.75 0.50
CA TYR A 109 10.48 -6.46 0.25
C TYR A 109 10.66 -7.48 -0.87
N ARG A 110 9.96 -8.59 -0.74
CA ARG A 110 9.94 -9.62 -1.75
C ARG A 110 8.49 -9.94 -2.09
N ALA A 111 8.14 -9.95 -3.36
CA ALA A 111 6.79 -10.29 -3.79
C ALA A 111 6.57 -11.80 -3.69
N LEU A 112 5.54 -12.20 -2.99
CA LEU A 112 5.16 -13.60 -2.86
C LEU A 112 4.09 -13.98 -3.87
N GLN A 113 3.20 -13.05 -4.22
CA GLN A 113 2.10 -13.28 -5.14
C GLN A 113 1.63 -11.96 -5.68
N THR A 114 1.31 -11.92 -6.96
CA THR A 114 0.70 -10.75 -7.58
C THR A 114 -0.73 -11.06 -7.99
N TYR A 115 -1.59 -10.05 -7.95
CA TYR A 115 -3.00 -10.18 -8.28
C TYR A 115 -3.36 -9.08 -9.27
N GLY A 116 -4.08 -9.45 -10.32
CA GLY A 116 -4.50 -8.51 -11.35
C GLY A 116 -5.96 -8.09 -11.21
N PRO A 117 -6.43 -7.26 -12.14
CA PRO A 117 -7.81 -6.82 -12.10
C PRO A 117 -8.78 -7.95 -12.42
N THR A 118 -9.99 -7.82 -11.88
CA THR A 118 -11.08 -8.75 -12.19
C THR A 118 -11.74 -8.30 -13.48
N CYS A 119 -11.84 -9.20 -14.44
CA CYS A 119 -12.51 -8.94 -15.72
C CYS A 119 -14.00 -9.11 -15.64
#